data_6411de4a40107fdd3c773fd9d3d4cf42
#
_entry.id   6411de4a40107fdd3c773fd9d3d4cf42
#
_cell.length_a   1.000
_cell.length_b   1.000
_cell.length_c   1.000
_cell.angle_alpha   90.00
_cell.angle_beta   90.00
_cell.angle_gamma   90.00
#
_symmetry.space_group_name_H-M   'P 1'
#
loop_
_entity.id
_entity.type
_entity.pdbx_description
1 polymer ?
#
loop_
_entity_poly.entity_id
_entity_poly.type
_entity_poly.pdbx_seq_one_letter_code
_entity_poly.pdbx_strand_id
1 'polypeptide(L)'
;MCIRDRVFATLREGDRKAVEAFETALVDIPQVVDAQRLFGEPDYLLHVITQDLPAFQRLYDESLSTLPNVQRLTSTLVMKRVVQDRPLPL
;
A
#
# COMPACT_ATOMS: atom_id res chain seq x y z
N MET A 1 -0.20 13.47 -15.26
CA MET A 1 -1.19 12.49 -14.82
C MET A 1 -0.59 11.58 -13.78
N CYS A 2 -1.28 11.38 -12.67
CA CYS A 2 -0.76 10.54 -11.59
C CYS A 2 -1.27 9.11 -11.71
N ILE A 3 -0.41 8.17 -11.33
CA ILE A 3 -0.78 6.76 -11.30
C ILE A 3 -1.16 6.40 -9.87
N ARG A 4 -2.30 5.75 -9.73
CA ARG A 4 -2.79 5.27 -8.44
C ARG A 4 -2.69 3.76 -8.40
N ASP A 5 -1.93 3.27 -7.44
CA ASP A 5 -1.77 1.84 -7.23
C ASP A 5 -2.33 1.43 -5.88
N ARG A 6 -2.88 0.24 -5.85
CA ARG A 6 -3.22 -0.42 -4.60
C ARG A 6 -2.24 -1.55 -4.39
N VAL A 7 -1.54 -1.49 -3.28
CA VAL A 7 -0.54 -2.49 -2.93
C VAL A 7 -1.05 -3.28 -1.75
N PHE A 8 -1.18 -4.58 -1.93
CA PHE A 8 -1.59 -5.47 -0.85
C PHE A 8 -0.34 -6.05 -0.22
N ALA A 9 -0.23 -5.94 1.09
CA ALA A 9 0.93 -6.43 1.82
C ALA A 9 0.54 -7.56 2.75
N THR A 10 1.26 -8.66 2.68
CA THR A 10 1.12 -9.78 3.60
C THR A 10 2.37 -9.82 4.47
N LEU A 11 2.17 -9.84 5.79
CA LEU A 11 3.28 -9.83 6.73
C LEU A 11 3.74 -11.24 7.08
N ARG A 12 5.03 -11.36 7.45
CA ARG A 12 5.58 -12.65 7.87
C ARG A 12 5.15 -13.01 9.28
N GLU A 13 5.19 -12.01 10.18
CA GLU A 13 4.89 -12.20 11.58
C GLU A 13 3.84 -11.20 12.01
N GLY A 14 2.94 -11.66 12.88
CA GLY A 14 1.86 -10.82 13.37
C GLY A 14 2.10 -10.28 14.76
N ASP A 15 3.30 -10.40 15.30
CA ASP A 15 3.56 -9.89 16.63
C ASP A 15 3.63 -8.37 16.63
N ARG A 16 3.46 -7.79 17.82
CA ARG A 16 3.32 -6.35 17.96
C ARG A 16 4.53 -5.58 17.45
N LYS A 17 5.74 -6.06 17.78
CA LYS A 17 6.95 -5.36 17.37
C LYS A 17 7.15 -5.38 15.88
N ALA A 18 6.88 -6.51 15.23
CA ALA A 18 7.04 -6.65 13.80
C ALA A 18 6.03 -5.78 13.06
N VAL A 19 4.79 -5.73 13.54
CA VAL A 19 3.74 -4.89 12.96
C VAL A 19 4.08 -3.41 13.12
N GLU A 20 4.55 -3.00 14.29
CA GLU A 20 4.94 -1.62 14.54
C GLU A 20 6.11 -1.19 13.66
N ALA A 21 7.08 -2.07 13.45
CA ALA A 21 8.21 -1.76 12.57
C ALA A 21 7.74 -1.51 11.13
N PHE A 22 6.81 -2.33 10.67
CA PHE A 22 6.23 -2.15 9.33
C PHE A 22 5.49 -0.82 9.22
N GLU A 23 4.64 -0.52 10.20
CA GLU A 23 3.85 0.72 10.17
C GLU A 23 4.73 1.97 10.28
N THR A 24 5.76 1.92 11.10
CA THR A 24 6.70 3.02 11.23
C THR A 24 7.42 3.29 9.92
N ALA A 25 7.83 2.22 9.24
CA ALA A 25 8.50 2.36 7.94
C ALA A 25 7.57 2.96 6.88
N LEU A 26 6.29 2.61 6.92
CA LEU A 26 5.31 3.16 5.97
C LEU A 26 5.16 4.68 6.11
N VAL A 27 5.17 5.19 7.33
CA VAL A 27 4.99 6.62 7.59
C VAL A 27 6.07 7.46 6.90
N ASP A 28 7.25 6.88 6.69
CA ASP A 28 8.36 7.58 6.07
C ASP A 28 8.30 7.59 4.54
N ILE A 29 7.29 6.99 3.94
CA ILE A 29 7.15 6.95 2.48
C ILE A 29 6.03 7.90 2.08
N PRO A 30 6.37 9.11 1.56
CA PRO A 30 5.34 10.11 1.28
C PRO A 30 4.40 9.73 0.15
N GLN A 31 4.79 8.84 -0.74
CA GLN A 31 3.93 8.38 -1.83
C GLN A 31 2.81 7.47 -1.36
N VAL A 32 2.93 6.92 -0.16
CA VAL A 32 1.85 6.16 0.46
C VAL A 32 0.90 7.16 1.09
N VAL A 33 -0.23 7.40 0.42
CA VAL A 33 -1.18 8.42 0.87
C VAL A 33 -2.24 7.87 1.79
N ASP A 34 -2.40 6.56 1.81
CA ASP A 34 -3.36 5.89 2.70
C ASP A 34 -2.89 4.48 2.94
N ALA A 35 -3.09 3.99 4.15
CA ALA A 35 -2.74 2.63 4.51
C ALA A 35 -3.78 2.11 5.48
N GLN A 36 -4.36 0.97 5.16
CA GLN A 36 -5.43 0.39 5.96
C GLN A 36 -5.04 -1.01 6.40
N ARG A 37 -5.26 -1.29 7.68
CA ARG A 37 -5.08 -2.64 8.19
C ARG A 37 -6.35 -3.43 7.94
N LEU A 38 -6.21 -4.61 7.33
CA LEU A 38 -7.33 -5.43 6.97
C LEU A 38 -7.50 -6.58 7.97
N PHE A 39 -8.73 -7.05 8.07
CA PHE A 39 -9.03 -8.24 8.85
C PHE A 39 -9.01 -9.43 7.91
N GLY A 40 -7.98 -10.27 8.06
CA GLY A 40 -7.80 -11.43 7.20
C GLY A 40 -6.56 -11.30 6.33
N GLU A 41 -6.62 -11.83 5.12
CA GLU A 41 -5.53 -11.73 4.16
C GLU A 41 -5.99 -10.96 2.94
N PRO A 42 -5.13 -10.10 2.39
CA PRO A 42 -3.83 -9.67 2.92
C PRO A 42 -3.96 -8.84 4.19
N ASP A 43 -2.84 -8.58 4.85
CA ASP A 43 -2.85 -7.87 6.13
C ASP A 43 -3.07 -6.39 5.99
N TYR A 44 -2.54 -5.78 4.91
CA TYR A 44 -2.60 -4.35 4.69
C TYR A 44 -2.96 -4.02 3.26
N LEU A 45 -3.69 -2.93 3.12
CA LEU A 45 -3.95 -2.31 1.82
C LEU A 45 -3.32 -0.92 1.84
N LEU A 46 -2.38 -0.69 0.92
CA LEU A 46 -1.70 0.58 0.77
C LEU A 46 -2.21 1.27 -0.48
N HIS A 47 -2.47 2.57 -0.36
CA HIS A 47 -2.83 3.39 -1.50
C HIS A 47 -1.63 4.26 -1.85
N VAL A 48 -1.05 4.02 -3.01
CA VAL A 48 0.19 4.67 -3.43
C VAL A 48 -0.09 5.53 -4.67
N ILE A 49 0.38 6.77 -4.64
CA ILE A 49 0.25 7.67 -5.79
C ILE A 49 1.65 8.05 -6.25
N THR A 50 1.91 7.86 -7.55
CA THR A 50 3.16 8.23 -8.16
C THR A 50 2.89 9.00 -9.44
N GLN A 51 3.91 9.71 -9.93
CA GLN A 51 3.80 10.57 -11.08
C GLN A 51 3.60 9.76 -12.37
N ASP A 52 4.32 8.67 -12.51
CA ASP A 52 4.24 7.79 -13.68
C ASP A 52 4.70 6.39 -13.30
N LEU A 53 4.61 5.47 -14.26
CA LEU A 53 4.98 4.08 -14.01
C LEU A 53 6.45 3.90 -13.65
N PRO A 54 7.42 4.55 -14.34
CA PRO A 54 8.81 4.45 -13.92
C PRO A 54 9.04 4.93 -12.49
N ALA A 55 8.34 5.99 -12.05
CA ALA A 55 8.45 6.46 -10.68
C ALA A 55 7.92 5.42 -9.69
N PHE A 56 6.83 4.73 -10.04
CA PHE A 56 6.31 3.66 -9.20
C PHE A 56 7.30 2.50 -9.11
N GLN A 57 7.91 2.11 -10.23
CA GLN A 57 8.89 1.04 -10.24
C GLN A 57 10.09 1.36 -9.34
N ARG A 58 10.58 2.61 -9.38
CA ARG A 58 11.66 3.03 -8.51
C ARG A 58 11.23 2.99 -7.05
N LEU A 59 10.04 3.47 -6.74
CA LEU A 59 9.51 3.43 -5.39
C LEU A 59 9.41 1.99 -4.88
N TYR A 60 8.92 1.10 -5.72
CA TYR A 60 8.80 -0.30 -5.36
C TYR A 60 10.17 -0.89 -5.04
N ASP A 61 11.13 -0.68 -5.93
CA ASP A 61 12.46 -1.27 -5.76
C ASP A 61 13.22 -0.67 -4.58
N GLU A 62 13.11 0.63 -4.36
CA GLU A 62 13.92 1.32 -3.36
C GLU A 62 13.27 1.36 -1.98
N SER A 63 11.95 1.39 -1.91
CA SER A 63 11.27 1.61 -0.65
C SER A 63 10.34 0.47 -0.27
N LEU A 64 9.44 0.09 -1.17
CA LEU A 64 8.42 -0.92 -0.82
C LEU A 64 9.03 -2.30 -0.63
N SER A 65 10.00 -2.68 -1.47
CA SER A 65 10.62 -4.00 -1.36
C SER A 65 11.51 -4.14 -0.14
N THR A 66 11.90 -3.03 0.48
CA THR A 66 12.76 -3.05 1.67
C THR A 66 12.00 -2.89 2.97
N LEU A 67 10.68 -2.83 2.92
CA LEU A 67 9.87 -2.73 4.13
C LEU A 67 10.10 -3.95 5.04
N PRO A 68 10.19 -3.74 6.37
CA PRO A 68 10.43 -4.86 7.28
C PRO A 68 9.19 -5.74 7.41
N ASN A 69 9.43 -7.01 7.71
CA ASN A 69 8.38 -7.99 8.03
C ASN A 69 7.39 -8.25 6.89
N VAL A 70 7.78 -7.99 5.65
CA VAL A 70 6.91 -8.24 4.51
C VAL A 70 7.21 -9.60 3.90
N GLN A 71 6.19 -10.44 3.79
CA GLN A 71 6.29 -11.72 3.11
C GLN A 71 5.98 -11.58 1.63
N ARG A 72 4.96 -10.78 1.29
CA ARG A 72 4.50 -10.62 -0.08
C ARG A 72 3.90 -9.25 -0.31
N LEU A 73 4.22 -8.67 -1.45
CA LEU A 73 3.57 -7.46 -1.94
C LEU A 73 2.91 -7.76 -3.27
N THR A 74 1.68 -7.33 -3.43
CA THR A 74 0.95 -7.46 -4.69
C THR A 74 0.46 -6.09 -5.10
N SER A 75 0.89 -5.64 -6.28
CA SER A 75 0.50 -4.34 -6.80
C SER A 75 -0.65 -4.48 -7.78
N THR A 76 -1.64 -3.62 -7.64
CA THR A 76 -2.79 -3.59 -8.55
C THR A 76 -3.01 -2.17 -9.01
N LEU A 77 -2.86 -1.94 -10.30
CA LEU A 77 -3.05 -0.62 -10.89
C LEU A 77 -4.54 -0.33 -11.02
N VAL A 78 -4.97 0.84 -10.55
CA VAL A 78 -6.35 1.25 -10.69
C VAL A 78 -6.55 1.80 -12.10
N MET A 79 -7.30 1.08 -12.92
CA MET A 79 -7.55 1.49 -14.29
C MET A 79 -8.70 2.49 -14.39
N LYS A 80 -9.76 2.27 -13.62
CA LYS A 80 -10.97 3.07 -13.72
C LYS A 80 -11.74 3.04 -12.41
N ARG A 81 -12.21 4.20 -11.97
CA ARG A 81 -13.11 4.27 -10.83
C ARG A 81 -14.53 4.30 -11.37
N VAL A 82 -15.30 3.28 -11.08
CA VAL A 82 -16.67 3.14 -11.58
C VAL A 82 -17.64 3.99 -10.76
N VAL A 83 -17.46 3.98 -9.45
CA VAL A 83 -18.24 4.81 -8.53
C VAL A 83 -17.27 5.56 -7.65
N GLN A 84 -17.49 6.88 -7.51
CA GLN A 84 -16.59 7.75 -6.78
C GLN A 84 -17.36 8.64 -5.83
N ASP A 85 -17.00 8.59 -4.55
CA ASP A 85 -17.55 9.49 -3.52
C ASP A 85 -19.07 9.54 -3.48
N ARG A 86 -19.70 8.41 -3.74
CA ARG A 86 -21.16 8.33 -3.70
C ARG A 86 -21.62 8.38 -2.25
N PRO A 87 -22.64 9.22 -1.95
CA PRO A 87 -23.21 9.22 -0.61
C PRO A 87 -23.88 7.90 -0.29
N LEU A 88 -23.91 7.56 1.00
CA LEU A 88 -24.54 6.32 1.45
C LEU A 88 -26.05 6.39 1.19
N PRO A 89 -26.65 5.26 0.78
CA PRO A 89 -28.11 5.18 0.57
C PRO A 89 -28.82 4.96 1.90
N LEU A 90 -29.09 6.05 2.57
CA LEU A 90 -29.78 6.00 3.88
C LEU A 90 -31.27 6.16 3.73
#